data_e70cdf2002b6df2e94bbe9e7ee954c32
#
_entry.id   e70cdf2002b6df2e94bbe9e7ee954c32
#
_cell.length_a   1.000
_cell.length_b   1.000
_cell.length_c   1.000
_cell.angle_alpha   90.00
_cell.angle_beta   90.00
_cell.angle_gamma   90.00
#
_symmetry.space_group_name_H-M   'P 1'
#
loop_
_entity.id
_entity.type
_entity.pdbx_description
1 polymer ?
#
loop_
_entity_poly.entity_id
_entity_poly.type
_entity_poly.pdbx_seq_one_letter_code
_entity_poly.pdbx_strand_id
1 'polypeptide(L)'
;MLEKLFQLKAHNTNVRTEILAGVTTFLTMAYILFVNPAILGETGMDKGAIFVATCLAAAIGSALMGLIANYPIALAPGMGLNAFFTYTVVLHMGHTWQVALGAVFISATLFFLLSIFRIREWIVNSIPLPLRSAIAAGIGLFLALIALKEAGLVVDNPATLVGLGDLHSPGPLLAVLGFFLIVALEARRVTGAVMIGILVVTAIAIGLGVTPFGGIVSMPPSLAPTFLELDIMGALDVGMISVIFAFLFVDLFDNTGTLIGVAKRAGLMSKDGHLPKMGRALIADSAAAMGGSLLGTSTTTSYIESASGVAAGGRTGLTAIVVAGLFLLALFFAPLAGTVPAFATAPALLFVAVLMTSGLAEIDWDDITVAAPVVITALAMPLTFSIANGIAFGFITWTACKALSGRFRELNPALVILSVLFVIKLGWFNA
;
A
#
# COMPACT_ATOMS: atom_id res chain seq x y z
N MET A 1 30.69 15.22 4.18
CA MET A 1 29.78 14.96 3.04
C MET A 1 28.34 14.76 3.51
N LEU A 2 28.06 13.90 4.48
CA LEU A 2 26.69 13.64 4.99
C LEU A 2 26.01 14.91 5.55
N GLU A 3 26.75 15.76 6.28
CA GLU A 3 26.21 17.03 6.81
C GLU A 3 25.76 17.98 5.71
N LYS A 4 26.48 18.03 4.57
CA LYS A 4 26.10 18.90 3.43
C LYS A 4 24.83 18.40 2.73
N LEU A 5 24.62 17.07 2.66
CA LEU A 5 23.46 16.46 2.00
C LEU A 5 22.22 16.49 2.89
N PHE A 6 22.36 16.10 4.17
CA PHE A 6 21.22 15.82 5.04
C PHE A 6 20.98 16.89 6.10
N GLN A 7 21.92 17.84 6.30
CA GLN A 7 21.77 18.94 7.26
C GLN A 7 21.45 18.43 8.69
N LEU A 8 22.19 17.42 9.14
CA LEU A 8 21.93 16.71 10.40
C LEU A 8 21.84 17.63 11.61
N LYS A 9 22.77 18.60 11.71
CA LYS A 9 22.79 19.59 12.81
C LYS A 9 21.55 20.49 12.78
N ALA A 10 21.11 20.92 11.61
CA ALA A 10 19.91 21.76 11.44
C ALA A 10 18.64 21.02 11.86
N HIS A 11 18.63 19.70 11.76
CA HIS A 11 17.52 18.83 12.18
C HIS A 11 17.71 18.23 13.59
N ASN A 12 18.69 18.72 14.39
CA ASN A 12 18.99 18.25 15.74
C ASN A 12 19.19 16.73 15.84
N THR A 13 19.89 16.12 14.87
CA THR A 13 20.16 14.69 14.80
C THR A 13 21.64 14.42 14.51
N ASN A 14 22.02 13.16 14.50
CA ASN A 14 23.36 12.70 14.19
C ASN A 14 23.34 11.38 13.40
N VAL A 15 24.47 10.99 12.80
CA VAL A 15 24.58 9.79 11.94
C VAL A 15 24.15 8.52 12.67
N ARG A 16 24.52 8.34 13.95
CA ARG A 16 24.15 7.14 14.73
C ARG A 16 22.65 7.03 14.90
N THR A 17 21.99 8.13 15.26
CA THR A 17 20.53 8.18 15.43
C THR A 17 19.81 7.88 14.12
N GLU A 18 20.27 8.46 13.00
CA GLU A 18 19.68 8.23 11.68
C GLU A 18 19.85 6.77 11.23
N ILE A 19 21.00 6.13 11.49
CA ILE A 19 21.23 4.72 11.20
C ILE A 19 20.28 3.84 12.04
N LEU A 20 20.17 4.09 13.34
CA LEU A 20 19.26 3.35 14.21
C LEU A 20 17.80 3.50 13.76
N ALA A 21 17.41 4.71 13.39
CA ALA A 21 16.08 5.00 12.86
C ALA A 21 15.83 4.26 11.54
N GLY A 22 16.81 4.21 10.64
CA GLY A 22 16.72 3.47 9.39
C GLY A 22 16.59 1.96 9.60
N VAL A 23 17.38 1.39 10.51
CA VAL A 23 17.23 -0.03 10.90
C VAL A 23 15.84 -0.30 11.49
N THR A 24 15.36 0.58 12.35
CA THR A 24 14.03 0.47 12.96
C THR A 24 12.92 0.51 11.90
N THR A 25 12.99 1.46 10.97
CA THR A 25 12.05 1.55 9.84
C THR A 25 12.11 0.27 8.99
N PHE A 26 13.30 -0.19 8.61
CA PHE A 26 13.46 -1.41 7.82
C PHE A 26 12.82 -2.62 8.51
N LEU A 27 13.09 -2.83 9.79
CA LEU A 27 12.55 -3.96 10.54
C LEU A 27 11.01 -3.95 10.62
N THR A 28 10.38 -2.77 10.63
CA THR A 28 8.92 -2.65 10.67
C THR A 28 8.26 -2.84 9.32
N MET A 29 8.96 -2.57 8.20
CA MET A 29 8.41 -2.69 6.85
C MET A 29 8.97 -3.87 6.04
N ALA A 30 9.97 -4.59 6.55
CA ALA A 30 10.63 -5.69 5.82
C ALA A 30 9.70 -6.88 5.52
N TYR A 31 8.54 -6.97 6.18
CA TYR A 31 7.52 -7.98 5.85
C TYR A 31 7.05 -7.90 4.39
N ILE A 32 7.22 -6.75 3.72
CA ILE A 32 6.88 -6.59 2.30
C ILE A 32 7.70 -7.51 1.39
N LEU A 33 8.89 -7.93 1.83
CA LEU A 33 9.74 -8.90 1.14
C LEU A 33 9.07 -10.26 0.97
N PHE A 34 8.15 -10.59 1.85
CA PHE A 34 7.37 -11.84 1.84
C PHE A 34 5.99 -11.60 1.22
N VAL A 35 5.32 -10.53 1.63
CA VAL A 35 3.94 -10.24 1.25
C VAL A 35 3.82 -9.88 -0.22
N ASN A 36 4.71 -9.06 -0.78
CA ASN A 36 4.61 -8.63 -2.17
C ASN A 36 4.80 -9.79 -3.16
N PRO A 37 5.83 -10.66 -3.03
CA PRO A 37 5.94 -11.85 -3.87
C PRO A 37 4.80 -12.86 -3.68
N ALA A 38 4.22 -12.95 -2.49
CA ALA A 38 3.07 -13.80 -2.25
C ALA A 38 1.85 -13.31 -3.05
N ILE A 39 1.50 -12.02 -2.94
CA ILE A 39 0.32 -11.44 -3.60
C ILE A 39 0.51 -11.41 -5.12
N LEU A 40 1.58 -10.81 -5.64
CA LEU A 40 1.79 -10.66 -7.08
C LEU A 40 2.04 -12.02 -7.76
N GLY A 41 2.61 -12.99 -7.04
CA GLY A 41 2.83 -14.34 -7.54
C GLY A 41 1.55 -15.10 -7.90
N GLU A 42 0.39 -14.73 -7.35
CA GLU A 42 -0.92 -15.29 -7.71
C GLU A 42 -1.32 -14.96 -9.18
N THR A 43 -0.72 -13.93 -9.78
CA THR A 43 -0.93 -13.55 -11.17
C THR A 43 -0.16 -14.40 -12.17
N GLY A 44 0.65 -15.36 -11.71
CA GLY A 44 1.55 -16.16 -12.54
C GLY A 44 2.91 -15.50 -12.81
N MET A 45 3.21 -14.35 -12.23
CA MET A 45 4.54 -13.74 -12.27
C MET A 45 5.55 -14.58 -11.48
N ASP A 46 6.81 -14.59 -11.93
CA ASP A 46 7.90 -15.28 -11.23
C ASP A 46 8.17 -14.67 -9.85
N LYS A 47 7.98 -15.46 -8.80
CA LYS A 47 8.10 -14.99 -7.40
C LYS A 47 9.52 -14.52 -7.05
N GLY A 48 10.55 -15.14 -7.64
CA GLY A 48 11.94 -14.72 -7.45
C GLY A 48 12.21 -13.36 -8.07
N ALA A 49 11.73 -13.13 -9.30
CA ALA A 49 11.85 -11.85 -9.98
C ALA A 49 11.07 -10.75 -9.25
N ILE A 50 9.85 -11.04 -8.76
CA ILE A 50 9.07 -10.09 -7.94
C ILE A 50 9.83 -9.73 -6.65
N PHE A 51 10.45 -10.70 -5.98
CA PHE A 51 11.24 -10.45 -4.79
C PHE A 51 12.38 -9.46 -5.07
N VAL A 52 13.14 -9.68 -6.15
CA VAL A 52 14.22 -8.78 -6.59
C VAL A 52 13.66 -7.41 -6.96
N ALA A 53 12.56 -7.36 -7.73
CA ALA A 53 11.87 -6.12 -8.09
C ALA A 53 11.43 -5.34 -6.83
N THR A 54 10.89 -6.04 -5.82
CA THR A 54 10.49 -5.44 -4.52
C THR A 54 11.66 -4.81 -3.81
N CYS A 55 12.79 -5.53 -3.68
CA CYS A 55 14.00 -5.03 -3.03
C CYS A 55 14.55 -3.79 -3.75
N LEU A 56 14.65 -3.85 -5.08
CA LEU A 56 15.20 -2.76 -5.89
C LEU A 56 14.26 -1.55 -5.90
N ALA A 57 12.95 -1.74 -6.06
CA ALA A 57 11.98 -0.67 -6.04
C ALA A 57 11.97 0.05 -4.68
N ALA A 58 12.01 -0.71 -3.58
CA ALA A 58 12.09 -0.16 -2.23
C ALA A 58 13.42 0.59 -1.99
N ALA A 59 14.53 0.04 -2.46
CA ALA A 59 15.84 0.68 -2.35
C ALA A 59 15.91 1.99 -3.16
N ILE A 60 15.51 1.95 -4.43
CA ILE A 60 15.51 3.12 -5.31
C ILE A 60 14.53 4.18 -4.78
N GLY A 61 13.29 3.79 -4.45
CA GLY A 61 12.27 4.71 -3.96
C GLY A 61 12.70 5.39 -2.65
N SER A 62 13.19 4.64 -1.68
CA SER A 62 13.68 5.19 -0.42
C SER A 62 14.91 6.09 -0.62
N ALA A 63 15.82 5.73 -1.53
CA ALA A 63 16.97 6.57 -1.87
C ALA A 63 16.53 7.89 -2.53
N LEU A 64 15.59 7.85 -3.48
CA LEU A 64 15.04 9.05 -4.11
C LEU A 64 14.39 9.98 -3.07
N MET A 65 13.57 9.43 -2.16
CA MET A 65 12.95 10.21 -1.09
C MET A 65 14.00 10.84 -0.19
N GLY A 66 15.01 10.08 0.21
CA GLY A 66 16.10 10.56 1.06
C GLY A 66 16.93 11.65 0.41
N LEU A 67 17.26 11.53 -0.88
CA LEU A 67 18.13 12.47 -1.59
C LEU A 67 17.40 13.72 -2.09
N ILE A 68 16.17 13.58 -2.61
CA ILE A 68 15.42 14.67 -3.27
C ILE A 68 14.66 15.51 -2.22
N ALA A 69 13.95 14.85 -1.29
CA ALA A 69 13.15 15.53 -0.29
C ALA A 69 13.89 15.73 1.05
N ASN A 70 14.89 14.92 1.34
CA ASN A 70 15.56 14.83 2.65
C ASN A 70 14.59 14.46 3.77
N TYR A 71 13.69 13.49 3.52
CA TYR A 71 12.72 13.00 4.51
C TYR A 71 13.08 11.62 5.04
N PRO A 72 12.83 11.35 6.35
CA PRO A 72 13.05 10.04 6.96
C PRO A 72 11.91 9.06 6.62
N ILE A 73 11.52 9.01 5.36
CA ILE A 73 10.37 8.23 4.87
C ILE A 73 10.86 7.23 3.85
N ALA A 74 10.62 5.96 4.11
CA ALA A 74 10.93 4.86 3.22
C ALA A 74 9.76 4.57 2.29
N LEU A 75 10.08 4.07 1.11
CA LEU A 75 9.14 3.65 0.08
C LEU A 75 9.30 2.16 -0.20
N ALA A 76 8.18 1.51 -0.52
CA ALA A 76 8.14 0.14 -1.03
C ALA A 76 6.82 -0.10 -1.79
N PRO A 77 6.63 -1.25 -2.48
CA PRO A 77 5.37 -1.58 -3.13
C PRO A 77 4.19 -1.54 -2.16
N GLY A 78 3.14 -0.77 -2.50
CA GLY A 78 1.99 -0.50 -1.62
C GLY A 78 1.01 -1.67 -1.59
N MET A 79 0.71 -2.20 -0.39
CA MET A 79 -0.08 -3.44 -0.26
C MET A 79 -1.51 -3.32 -0.81
N GLY A 80 -2.19 -2.20 -0.60
CA GLY A 80 -3.53 -1.97 -1.15
C GLY A 80 -3.54 -2.00 -2.66
N LEU A 81 -2.54 -1.37 -3.29
CA LEU A 81 -2.37 -1.34 -4.73
C LEU A 81 -1.89 -2.68 -5.30
N ASN A 82 -1.08 -3.44 -4.56
CA ASN A 82 -0.70 -4.81 -4.91
C ASN A 82 -1.92 -5.73 -4.98
N ALA A 83 -2.79 -5.63 -3.97
CA ALA A 83 -4.03 -6.40 -3.93
C ALA A 83 -5.00 -6.00 -5.05
N PHE A 84 -5.14 -4.71 -5.34
CA PHE A 84 -5.93 -4.23 -6.47
C PHE A 84 -5.37 -4.72 -7.81
N PHE A 85 -4.05 -4.66 -8.00
CA PHE A 85 -3.35 -5.19 -9.16
C PHE A 85 -3.68 -6.67 -9.37
N THR A 86 -3.47 -7.47 -8.34
CA THR A 86 -3.58 -8.94 -8.42
C THR A 86 -5.04 -9.39 -8.52
N TYR A 87 -5.83 -9.06 -7.50
CA TYR A 87 -7.15 -9.66 -7.33
C TYR A 87 -8.21 -8.99 -8.20
N THR A 88 -8.12 -7.67 -8.40
CA THR A 88 -9.10 -6.97 -9.24
C THR A 88 -8.70 -7.00 -10.71
N VAL A 89 -7.51 -6.48 -11.05
CA VAL A 89 -7.17 -6.26 -12.46
C VAL A 89 -6.82 -7.57 -13.16
N VAL A 90 -5.97 -8.41 -12.55
CA VAL A 90 -5.52 -9.64 -13.19
C VAL A 90 -6.54 -10.77 -13.00
N LEU A 91 -6.87 -11.13 -11.76
CA LEU A 91 -7.67 -12.33 -11.50
C LEU A 91 -9.18 -12.14 -11.75
N HIS A 92 -9.75 -10.99 -11.41
CA HIS A 92 -11.18 -10.74 -11.57
C HIS A 92 -11.54 -10.20 -12.95
N MET A 93 -10.79 -9.19 -13.45
CA MET A 93 -11.05 -8.62 -14.79
C MET A 93 -10.42 -9.44 -15.93
N GLY A 94 -9.51 -10.38 -15.63
CA GLY A 94 -8.89 -11.29 -16.60
C GLY A 94 -7.80 -10.66 -17.47
N HIS A 95 -7.27 -9.49 -17.09
CA HIS A 95 -6.15 -8.88 -17.82
C HIS A 95 -4.83 -9.57 -17.46
N THR A 96 -3.87 -9.53 -18.40
CA THR A 96 -2.52 -10.02 -18.12
C THR A 96 -1.81 -9.11 -17.15
N TRP A 97 -0.87 -9.64 -16.36
CA TRP A 97 -0.08 -8.84 -15.44
C TRP A 97 0.78 -7.79 -16.15
N GLN A 98 1.17 -8.02 -17.41
CA GLN A 98 1.88 -7.05 -18.25
C GLN A 98 1.02 -5.80 -18.52
N VAL A 99 -0.26 -5.99 -18.84
CA VAL A 99 -1.23 -4.90 -19.02
C VAL A 99 -1.45 -4.17 -17.72
N ALA A 100 -1.55 -4.88 -16.59
CA ALA A 100 -1.67 -4.26 -15.27
C ALA A 100 -0.43 -3.43 -14.91
N LEU A 101 0.80 -3.90 -15.21
CA LEU A 101 2.05 -3.11 -15.06
C LEU A 101 2.04 -1.87 -15.96
N GLY A 102 1.55 -1.99 -17.20
CA GLY A 102 1.35 -0.86 -18.11
C GLY A 102 0.42 0.21 -17.50
N ALA A 103 -0.69 -0.21 -16.89
CA ALA A 103 -1.61 0.70 -16.21
C ALA A 103 -0.97 1.39 -14.99
N VAL A 104 -0.18 0.67 -14.19
CA VAL A 104 0.61 1.25 -13.09
C VAL A 104 1.59 2.29 -13.61
N PHE A 105 2.33 1.98 -14.69
CA PHE A 105 3.28 2.91 -15.29
C PHE A 105 2.62 4.18 -15.81
N ILE A 106 1.48 4.06 -16.52
CA ILE A 106 0.71 5.21 -17.01
C ILE A 106 0.19 6.04 -15.84
N SER A 107 -0.39 5.40 -14.81
CA SER A 107 -0.84 6.06 -13.59
C SER A 107 0.28 6.82 -12.90
N ALA A 108 1.45 6.19 -12.71
CA ALA A 108 2.62 6.81 -12.10
C ALA A 108 3.16 7.99 -12.94
N THR A 109 3.12 7.87 -14.28
CA THR A 109 3.51 8.96 -15.19
C THR A 109 2.55 10.14 -15.09
N LEU A 110 1.24 9.90 -15.08
CA LEU A 110 0.24 10.94 -14.85
C LEU A 110 0.45 11.60 -13.48
N PHE A 111 0.72 10.81 -12.46
CA PHE A 111 0.98 11.28 -11.11
C PHE A 111 2.24 12.16 -11.04
N PHE A 112 3.31 11.78 -11.75
CA PHE A 112 4.52 12.56 -11.88
C PHE A 112 4.24 13.93 -12.54
N LEU A 113 3.50 13.95 -13.64
CA LEU A 113 3.09 15.18 -14.33
C LEU A 113 2.24 16.08 -13.43
N LEU A 114 1.22 15.52 -12.75
CA LEU A 114 0.38 16.27 -11.81
C LEU A 114 1.19 16.85 -10.63
N SER A 115 2.25 16.18 -10.20
CA SER A 115 3.15 16.64 -9.13
C SER A 115 4.01 17.82 -9.58
N ILE A 116 4.49 17.82 -10.83
CA ILE A 116 5.25 18.96 -11.42
C ILE A 116 4.36 20.20 -11.53
N PHE A 117 3.12 20.05 -12.01
CA PHE A 117 2.19 21.16 -12.22
C PHE A 117 1.45 21.60 -10.95
N ARG A 118 1.69 20.97 -9.78
CA ARG A 118 1.03 21.27 -8.50
C ARG A 118 -0.50 21.11 -8.49
N ILE A 119 -1.06 20.46 -9.50
CA ILE A 119 -2.51 20.21 -9.62
C ILE A 119 -2.98 19.26 -8.53
N ARG A 120 -2.09 18.40 -8.05
CA ARG A 120 -2.37 17.39 -7.04
C ARG A 120 -2.92 17.98 -5.73
N GLU A 121 -2.35 19.07 -5.22
CA GLU A 121 -2.84 19.72 -3.99
C GLU A 121 -4.29 20.15 -4.13
N TRP A 122 -4.67 20.62 -5.33
CA TRP A 122 -6.05 20.99 -5.62
C TRP A 122 -6.98 19.77 -5.63
N ILE A 123 -6.57 18.65 -6.25
CA ILE A 123 -7.39 17.41 -6.29
C ILE A 123 -7.59 16.88 -4.86
N VAL A 124 -6.49 16.74 -4.08
CA VAL A 124 -6.57 16.24 -2.70
C VAL A 124 -7.52 17.11 -1.87
N ASN A 125 -7.40 18.44 -1.96
CA ASN A 125 -8.23 19.34 -1.18
C ASN A 125 -9.70 19.37 -1.65
N SER A 126 -9.99 18.88 -2.87
CA SER A 126 -11.34 18.80 -3.41
C SER A 126 -12.17 17.66 -2.84
N ILE A 127 -11.54 16.65 -2.22
CA ILE A 127 -12.25 15.49 -1.68
C ILE A 127 -12.40 15.65 -0.16
N PRO A 128 -13.64 15.56 0.36
CA PRO A 128 -13.91 15.66 1.79
C PRO A 128 -13.14 14.64 2.63
N LEU A 129 -12.67 15.06 3.80
CA LEU A 129 -11.90 14.21 4.71
C LEU A 129 -12.60 12.87 5.04
N PRO A 130 -13.93 12.83 5.31
CA PRO A 130 -14.63 11.57 5.56
C PRO A 130 -14.54 10.56 4.41
N LEU A 131 -14.60 11.02 3.15
CA LEU A 131 -14.44 10.12 2.00
C LEU A 131 -13.01 9.59 1.86
N ARG A 132 -11.99 10.38 2.21
CA ARG A 132 -10.59 9.90 2.23
C ARG A 132 -10.41 8.81 3.28
N SER A 133 -10.94 9.03 4.49
CA SER A 133 -10.92 8.03 5.56
C SER A 133 -11.70 6.77 5.18
N ALA A 134 -12.84 6.92 4.49
CA ALA A 134 -13.64 5.81 3.97
C ALA A 134 -12.90 4.99 2.91
N ILE A 135 -12.17 5.65 2.00
CA ILE A 135 -11.35 4.99 0.98
C ILE A 135 -10.25 4.16 1.65
N ALA A 136 -9.51 4.75 2.59
CA ALA A 136 -8.47 4.02 3.33
C ALA A 136 -9.05 2.82 4.09
N ALA A 137 -10.17 3.00 4.79
CA ALA A 137 -10.84 1.93 5.51
C ALA A 137 -11.38 0.84 4.57
N GLY A 138 -11.93 1.22 3.43
CA GLY A 138 -12.41 0.28 2.40
C GLY A 138 -11.28 -0.58 1.83
N ILE A 139 -10.12 0.00 1.56
CA ILE A 139 -8.91 -0.73 1.16
C ILE A 139 -8.49 -1.68 2.29
N GLY A 140 -8.52 -1.22 3.54
CA GLY A 140 -8.23 -2.07 4.70
C GLY A 140 -9.19 -3.27 4.79
N LEU A 141 -10.50 -3.06 4.65
CA LEU A 141 -11.49 -4.15 4.65
C LEU A 141 -11.31 -5.10 3.46
N PHE A 142 -10.93 -4.58 2.30
CA PHE A 142 -10.59 -5.39 1.13
C PHE A 142 -9.37 -6.28 1.41
N LEU A 143 -8.31 -5.73 1.99
CA LEU A 143 -7.14 -6.50 2.44
C LEU A 143 -7.50 -7.54 3.51
N ALA A 144 -8.40 -7.20 4.44
CA ALA A 144 -8.88 -8.14 5.46
C ALA A 144 -9.58 -9.35 4.84
N LEU A 145 -10.44 -9.12 3.85
CA LEU A 145 -11.13 -10.22 3.15
C LEU A 145 -10.12 -11.14 2.43
N ILE A 146 -9.13 -10.56 1.74
CA ILE A 146 -8.06 -11.30 1.09
C ILE A 146 -7.25 -12.10 2.12
N ALA A 147 -6.84 -11.46 3.21
CA ALA A 147 -6.08 -12.11 4.27
C ALA A 147 -6.83 -13.30 4.88
N LEU A 148 -8.11 -13.14 5.15
CA LEU A 148 -8.96 -14.21 5.69
C LEU A 148 -9.12 -15.38 4.69
N LYS A 149 -9.19 -15.07 3.38
CA LYS A 149 -9.21 -16.07 2.31
C LYS A 149 -7.88 -16.82 2.22
N GLU A 150 -6.75 -16.11 2.18
CA GLU A 150 -5.41 -16.72 2.13
C GLU A 150 -5.08 -17.53 3.38
N ALA A 151 -5.58 -17.10 4.54
CA ALA A 151 -5.49 -17.86 5.77
C ALA A 151 -6.34 -19.15 5.76
N GLY A 152 -7.26 -19.32 4.80
CA GLY A 152 -8.22 -20.40 4.77
C GLY A 152 -9.32 -20.29 5.85
N LEU A 153 -9.47 -19.10 6.47
CA LEU A 153 -10.51 -18.82 7.46
C LEU A 153 -11.85 -18.50 6.81
N VAL A 154 -11.81 -17.87 5.64
CA VAL A 154 -12.99 -17.57 4.82
C VAL A 154 -12.86 -18.34 3.50
N VAL A 155 -13.89 -19.07 3.15
CA VAL A 155 -13.97 -19.87 1.92
C VAL A 155 -15.23 -19.54 1.14
N ASP A 156 -15.25 -19.88 -0.14
CA ASP A 156 -16.41 -19.71 -1.00
C ASP A 156 -17.59 -20.54 -0.52
N ASN A 157 -18.80 -19.96 -0.57
CA ASN A 157 -20.06 -20.63 -0.23
C ASN A 157 -21.14 -20.11 -1.19
N PRO A 158 -21.69 -20.97 -2.06
CA PRO A 158 -22.69 -20.57 -3.06
C PRO A 158 -23.98 -19.98 -2.46
N ALA A 159 -24.34 -20.33 -1.23
CA ALA A 159 -25.57 -19.85 -0.60
C ALA A 159 -25.41 -18.50 0.11
N THR A 160 -24.22 -18.22 0.67
CA THR A 160 -23.96 -17.04 1.51
C THR A 160 -22.81 -16.18 0.99
N LEU A 161 -22.29 -16.47 -0.18
CA LEU A 161 -21.08 -15.92 -0.85
C LEU A 161 -19.79 -16.35 -0.14
N VAL A 162 -19.74 -16.31 1.17
CA VAL A 162 -18.60 -16.72 1.99
C VAL A 162 -19.04 -17.56 3.18
N GLY A 163 -18.18 -18.46 3.63
CA GLY A 163 -18.39 -19.32 4.78
C GLY A 163 -17.10 -19.48 5.60
N LEU A 164 -17.23 -20.11 6.78
CA LEU A 164 -16.08 -20.44 7.61
C LEU A 164 -15.34 -21.65 7.02
N GLY A 165 -14.02 -21.54 6.91
CA GLY A 165 -13.15 -22.61 6.46
C GLY A 165 -12.92 -23.71 7.50
N ASP A 166 -12.15 -24.73 7.14
CA ASP A 166 -11.80 -25.83 8.03
C ASP A 166 -10.74 -25.41 9.04
N LEU A 167 -11.16 -25.17 10.27
CA LEU A 167 -10.29 -24.79 11.39
C LEU A 167 -9.44 -25.96 11.94
N HIS A 168 -9.66 -27.21 11.47
CA HIS A 168 -8.83 -28.34 11.88
C HIS A 168 -7.55 -28.46 11.06
N SER A 169 -7.46 -27.76 9.92
CA SER A 169 -6.25 -27.72 9.11
C SER A 169 -5.16 -26.83 9.73
N PRO A 170 -3.88 -27.17 9.58
CA PRO A 170 -2.78 -26.43 10.20
C PRO A 170 -2.69 -24.96 9.74
N GLY A 171 -3.01 -24.67 8.48
CA GLY A 171 -2.89 -23.32 7.89
C GLY A 171 -3.72 -22.28 8.64
N PRO A 172 -5.06 -22.41 8.74
CA PRO A 172 -5.91 -21.48 9.46
C PRO A 172 -5.53 -21.31 10.94
N LEU A 173 -5.18 -22.41 11.63
CA LEU A 173 -4.75 -22.33 13.03
C LEU A 173 -3.47 -21.53 13.20
N LEU A 174 -2.48 -21.75 12.32
CA LEU A 174 -1.21 -21.01 12.34
C LEU A 174 -1.41 -19.54 11.96
N ALA A 175 -2.33 -19.24 11.04
CA ALA A 175 -2.68 -17.86 10.71
C ALA A 175 -3.31 -17.13 11.90
N VAL A 176 -4.25 -17.77 12.62
CA VAL A 176 -4.85 -17.20 13.84
C VAL A 176 -3.79 -16.96 14.92
N LEU A 177 -2.90 -17.94 15.16
CA LEU A 177 -1.78 -17.80 16.08
C LEU A 177 -0.87 -16.63 15.69
N GLY A 178 -0.54 -16.51 14.40
CA GLY A 178 0.28 -15.44 13.85
C GLY A 178 -0.33 -14.06 14.08
N PHE A 179 -1.64 -13.92 13.87
CA PHE A 179 -2.34 -12.67 14.11
C PHE A 179 -2.30 -12.24 15.58
N PHE A 180 -2.63 -13.14 16.51
CA PHE A 180 -2.55 -12.85 17.94
C PHE A 180 -1.13 -12.53 18.40
N LEU A 181 -0.13 -13.23 17.86
CA LEU A 181 1.27 -12.94 18.14
C LEU A 181 1.67 -11.55 17.68
N ILE A 182 1.32 -11.16 16.44
CA ILE A 182 1.60 -9.83 15.91
C ILE A 182 0.95 -8.76 16.79
N VAL A 183 -0.34 -8.90 17.11
CA VAL A 183 -1.07 -7.95 17.95
C VAL A 183 -0.46 -7.84 19.35
N ALA A 184 -0.08 -8.97 19.97
CA ALA A 184 0.54 -8.98 21.30
C ALA A 184 1.92 -8.32 21.29
N LEU A 185 2.74 -8.55 20.27
CA LEU A 185 4.06 -7.92 20.13
C LEU A 185 3.93 -6.42 19.87
N GLU A 186 2.99 -6.01 19.01
CA GLU A 186 2.73 -4.60 18.69
C GLU A 186 2.22 -3.85 19.93
N ALA A 187 1.29 -4.44 20.70
CA ALA A 187 0.82 -3.87 21.97
C ALA A 187 1.94 -3.66 22.97
N ARG A 188 2.98 -4.50 22.92
CA ARG A 188 4.22 -4.35 23.73
C ARG A 188 5.26 -3.45 23.08
N ARG A 189 4.95 -2.83 21.94
CA ARG A 189 5.84 -1.94 21.18
C ARG A 189 7.15 -2.62 20.76
N VAL A 190 7.09 -3.91 20.43
CA VAL A 190 8.25 -4.66 19.89
C VAL A 190 8.47 -4.26 18.45
N THR A 191 9.64 -3.70 18.14
CA THR A 191 10.01 -3.32 16.79
C THR A 191 10.06 -4.54 15.86
N GLY A 192 9.39 -4.46 14.71
CA GLY A 192 9.32 -5.56 13.75
C GLY A 192 8.34 -6.68 14.13
N ALA A 193 7.33 -6.38 14.97
CA ALA A 193 6.30 -7.34 15.42
C ALA A 193 5.71 -8.16 14.27
N VAL A 194 5.39 -7.51 13.14
CA VAL A 194 4.82 -8.17 11.94
C VAL A 194 5.81 -9.19 11.36
N MET A 195 7.07 -8.79 11.16
CA MET A 195 8.11 -9.67 10.63
C MET A 195 8.38 -10.86 11.57
N ILE A 196 8.45 -10.60 12.88
CA ILE A 196 8.62 -11.66 13.90
C ILE A 196 7.45 -12.65 13.82
N GLY A 197 6.22 -12.17 13.72
CA GLY A 197 5.03 -13.02 13.58
C GLY A 197 5.10 -13.93 12.37
N ILE A 198 5.44 -13.39 11.19
CA ILE A 198 5.60 -14.17 9.95
C ILE A 198 6.68 -15.24 10.13
N LEU A 199 7.86 -14.87 10.64
CA LEU A 199 8.97 -15.80 10.79
C LEU A 199 8.69 -16.90 11.82
N VAL A 200 8.03 -16.59 12.94
CA VAL A 200 7.63 -17.57 13.95
C VAL A 200 6.62 -18.57 13.38
N VAL A 201 5.57 -18.08 12.70
CA VAL A 201 4.58 -18.96 12.05
C VAL A 201 5.25 -19.85 11.01
N THR A 202 6.15 -19.29 10.19
CA THR A 202 6.90 -20.07 9.19
C THR A 202 7.79 -21.12 9.85
N ALA A 203 8.49 -20.78 10.93
CA ALA A 203 9.34 -21.73 11.66
C ALA A 203 8.52 -22.89 12.26
N ILE A 204 7.33 -22.59 12.82
CA ILE A 204 6.41 -23.62 13.32
C ILE A 204 5.92 -24.49 12.16
N ALA A 205 5.55 -23.91 11.01
CA ALA A 205 5.11 -24.65 9.84
C ALA A 205 6.17 -25.60 9.29
N ILE A 206 7.45 -25.16 9.28
CA ILE A 206 8.59 -26.01 8.94
C ILE A 206 8.75 -27.15 9.95
N GLY A 207 8.70 -26.85 11.24
CA GLY A 207 8.81 -27.85 12.32
C GLY A 207 7.71 -28.91 12.30
N LEU A 208 6.51 -28.54 11.85
CA LEU A 208 5.38 -29.47 11.65
C LEU A 208 5.42 -30.19 10.29
N GLY A 209 6.38 -29.92 9.43
CA GLY A 209 6.50 -30.51 8.10
C GLY A 209 5.45 -30.02 7.10
N VAL A 210 4.73 -28.93 7.40
CA VAL A 210 3.71 -28.33 6.52
C VAL A 210 4.36 -27.55 5.37
N THR A 211 5.53 -26.97 5.61
CA THR A 211 6.25 -26.16 4.63
C THR A 211 7.70 -26.65 4.51
N PRO A 212 8.22 -26.87 3.28
CA PRO A 212 9.61 -27.23 3.09
C PRO A 212 10.54 -26.04 3.37
N PHE A 213 11.70 -26.29 3.95
CA PHE A 213 12.71 -25.25 4.17
C PHE A 213 13.61 -25.10 2.93
N GLY A 214 13.56 -23.92 2.29
CA GLY A 214 14.32 -23.61 1.07
C GLY A 214 15.71 -23.01 1.28
N GLY A 215 16.13 -22.80 2.55
CA GLY A 215 17.36 -22.12 2.90
C GLY A 215 17.19 -20.68 3.34
N ILE A 216 18.28 -20.02 3.74
CA ILE A 216 18.25 -18.63 4.25
C ILE A 216 18.87 -17.67 3.25
N VAL A 217 20.03 -18.01 2.67
CA VAL A 217 20.84 -17.10 1.85
C VAL A 217 21.20 -17.76 0.53
N SER A 218 21.09 -17.02 -0.56
CA SER A 218 21.58 -17.39 -1.89
C SER A 218 22.01 -16.15 -2.67
N MET A 219 22.57 -16.37 -3.88
CA MET A 219 22.66 -15.28 -4.86
C MET A 219 21.26 -14.82 -5.24
N PRO A 220 21.06 -13.50 -5.48
CA PRO A 220 19.78 -12.98 -5.91
C PRO A 220 19.23 -13.69 -7.15
N PRO A 221 17.92 -13.99 -7.20
CA PRO A 221 17.29 -14.51 -8.42
C PRO A 221 17.39 -13.53 -9.59
N SER A 222 17.14 -14.03 -10.81
CA SER A 222 17.13 -13.19 -12.00
C SER A 222 15.90 -12.25 -11.98
N LEU A 223 16.11 -10.97 -12.30
CA LEU A 223 15.05 -10.01 -12.53
C LEU A 223 14.44 -10.12 -13.95
N ALA A 224 15.12 -10.76 -14.88
CA ALA A 224 14.76 -10.81 -16.29
C ALA A 224 13.29 -11.20 -16.58
N PRO A 225 12.65 -12.11 -15.82
CA PRO A 225 11.25 -12.49 -16.11
C PRO A 225 10.21 -11.37 -15.97
N THR A 226 10.54 -10.28 -15.26
CA THR A 226 9.59 -9.20 -15.00
C THR A 226 10.10 -7.82 -15.47
N PHE A 227 11.40 -7.73 -15.83
CA PHE A 227 12.03 -6.46 -16.18
C PHE A 227 11.59 -5.98 -17.56
N LEU A 228 10.98 -4.79 -17.61
CA LEU A 228 10.45 -4.13 -18.81
C LEU A 228 9.34 -4.92 -19.55
N GLU A 229 8.69 -5.85 -18.89
CA GLU A 229 7.64 -6.69 -19.46
C GLU A 229 6.24 -6.00 -19.45
N LEU A 230 6.18 -4.70 -19.23
CA LEU A 230 4.92 -3.95 -19.19
C LEU A 230 4.33 -3.76 -20.58
N ASP A 231 3.03 -4.00 -20.74
CA ASP A 231 2.27 -3.74 -21.98
C ASP A 231 1.52 -2.41 -21.86
N ILE A 232 2.15 -1.33 -22.38
CA ILE A 232 1.56 0.02 -22.39
C ILE A 232 0.39 0.10 -23.37
N MET A 233 0.48 -0.60 -24.54
CA MET A 233 -0.56 -0.53 -25.55
C MET A 233 -1.84 -1.21 -25.09
N GLY A 234 -1.73 -2.40 -24.48
CA GLY A 234 -2.86 -3.06 -23.85
C GLY A 234 -3.48 -2.27 -22.71
N ALA A 235 -2.65 -1.51 -21.96
CA ALA A 235 -3.14 -0.65 -20.89
C ALA A 235 -3.85 0.64 -21.36
N LEU A 236 -3.73 1.01 -22.64
CA LEU A 236 -4.45 2.14 -23.22
C LEU A 236 -5.86 1.76 -23.74
N ASP A 237 -6.30 0.53 -23.58
CA ASP A 237 -7.66 0.13 -23.91
C ASP A 237 -8.68 0.90 -23.05
N VAL A 238 -9.85 1.17 -23.62
CA VAL A 238 -10.94 1.93 -22.99
C VAL A 238 -11.34 1.31 -21.65
N GLY A 239 -11.34 -0.03 -21.55
CA GLY A 239 -11.64 -0.76 -20.32
C GLY A 239 -10.65 -0.46 -19.17
N MET A 240 -9.39 -0.15 -19.51
CA MET A 240 -8.32 0.12 -18.54
C MET A 240 -8.29 1.55 -18.01
N ILE A 241 -8.99 2.49 -18.61
CA ILE A 241 -9.03 3.90 -18.15
C ILE A 241 -9.45 3.97 -16.69
N SER A 242 -10.46 3.21 -16.30
CA SER A 242 -10.93 3.18 -14.91
C SER A 242 -9.93 2.56 -13.93
N VAL A 243 -9.14 1.59 -14.41
CA VAL A 243 -8.07 0.95 -13.64
C VAL A 243 -6.92 1.93 -13.41
N ILE A 244 -6.52 2.66 -14.46
CA ILE A 244 -5.48 3.71 -14.37
C ILE A 244 -5.93 4.80 -13.38
N PHE A 245 -7.18 5.25 -13.46
CA PHE A 245 -7.73 6.22 -12.49
C PHE A 245 -7.78 5.66 -11.08
N ALA A 246 -8.12 4.39 -10.88
CA ALA A 246 -8.12 3.79 -9.56
C ALA A 246 -6.70 3.74 -8.96
N PHE A 247 -5.69 3.31 -9.73
CA PHE A 247 -4.29 3.38 -9.29
C PHE A 247 -3.90 4.81 -8.92
N LEU A 248 -4.22 5.78 -9.78
CA LEU A 248 -3.90 7.19 -9.55
C LEU A 248 -4.54 7.72 -8.26
N PHE A 249 -5.84 7.48 -8.06
CA PHE A 249 -6.55 8.00 -6.88
C PHE A 249 -6.14 7.31 -5.60
N VAL A 250 -5.99 5.99 -5.61
CA VAL A 250 -5.56 5.25 -4.42
C VAL A 250 -4.17 5.71 -3.99
N ASP A 251 -3.22 5.77 -4.93
CA ASP A 251 -1.86 6.24 -4.65
C ASP A 251 -1.84 7.70 -4.17
N LEU A 252 -2.67 8.56 -4.78
CA LEU A 252 -2.81 9.95 -4.39
C LEU A 252 -3.18 10.10 -2.90
N PHE A 253 -4.16 9.32 -2.42
CA PHE A 253 -4.67 9.46 -1.05
C PHE A 253 -3.81 8.73 -0.04
N ASP A 254 -3.41 7.50 -0.33
CA ASP A 254 -2.57 6.69 0.54
C ASP A 254 -1.24 7.39 0.82
N ASN A 255 -0.57 7.81 -0.24
CA ASN A 255 0.70 8.48 -0.15
C ASN A 255 0.61 9.86 0.54
N THR A 256 -0.39 10.69 0.18
CA THR A 256 -0.55 12.00 0.82
C THR A 256 -0.83 11.87 2.30
N GLY A 257 -1.69 10.94 2.69
CA GLY A 257 -2.01 10.65 4.09
C GLY A 257 -0.76 10.20 4.87
N THR A 258 -0.02 9.26 4.30
CA THR A 258 1.23 8.75 4.89
C THR A 258 2.30 9.82 5.02
N LEU A 259 2.57 10.59 3.97
CA LEU A 259 3.55 11.67 3.99
C LEU A 259 3.24 12.70 5.08
N ILE A 260 1.99 13.17 5.15
CA ILE A 260 1.56 14.15 6.16
C ILE A 260 1.62 13.54 7.57
N GLY A 261 1.13 12.31 7.74
CA GLY A 261 1.11 11.63 9.04
C GLY A 261 2.50 11.41 9.62
N VAL A 262 3.44 10.90 8.80
CA VAL A 262 4.83 10.67 9.22
C VAL A 262 5.56 11.99 9.42
N ALA A 263 5.40 12.97 8.51
CA ALA A 263 6.03 14.27 8.63
C ALA A 263 5.57 15.05 9.89
N LYS A 264 4.29 14.95 10.24
CA LYS A 264 3.75 15.54 11.49
C LYS A 264 4.43 14.93 12.72
N ARG A 265 4.57 13.60 12.76
CA ARG A 265 5.28 12.90 13.84
C ARG A 265 6.77 13.25 13.89
N ALA A 266 7.39 13.47 12.73
CA ALA A 266 8.78 13.86 12.60
C ALA A 266 9.05 15.35 13.00
N GLY A 267 8.01 16.14 13.24
CA GLY A 267 8.14 17.57 13.52
C GLY A 267 8.61 18.37 12.30
N LEU A 268 8.34 17.88 11.08
CA LEU A 268 8.76 18.52 9.83
C LEU A 268 7.71 19.51 9.28
N MET A 269 6.56 19.62 9.92
CA MET A 269 5.51 20.57 9.52
C MET A 269 5.93 22.00 9.83
N SER A 270 5.64 22.94 8.94
CA SER A 270 5.78 24.38 9.20
C SER A 270 4.76 24.86 10.22
N LYS A 271 4.96 26.05 10.78
CA LYS A 271 4.02 26.67 11.73
C LYS A 271 2.62 26.86 11.14
N ASP A 272 2.54 27.03 9.83
CA ASP A 272 1.29 27.22 9.07
C ASP A 272 0.62 25.90 8.67
N GLY A 273 1.10 24.76 9.18
CA GLY A 273 0.54 23.43 8.90
C GLY A 273 0.88 22.86 7.53
N HIS A 274 1.80 23.47 6.79
CA HIS A 274 2.27 22.97 5.50
C HIS A 274 3.50 22.05 5.66
N LEU A 275 3.63 21.06 4.78
CA LEU A 275 4.81 20.22 4.68
C LEU A 275 5.82 20.88 3.72
N PRO A 276 6.97 21.40 4.23
CA PRO A 276 8.01 21.95 3.36
C PRO A 276 8.51 20.87 2.39
N LYS A 277 8.84 21.25 1.15
CA LYS A 277 9.34 20.32 0.11
C LYS A 277 8.36 19.18 -0.27
N MET A 278 7.07 19.29 0.04
CA MET A 278 6.07 18.29 -0.34
C MET A 278 6.15 17.95 -1.83
N GLY A 279 6.25 18.94 -2.72
CA GLY A 279 6.41 18.72 -4.16
C GLY A 279 7.60 17.83 -4.53
N ARG A 280 8.72 17.95 -3.81
CA ARG A 280 9.92 17.11 -4.04
C ARG A 280 9.66 15.66 -3.57
N ALA A 281 8.98 15.48 -2.44
CA ALA A 281 8.60 14.17 -1.95
C ALA A 281 7.66 13.45 -2.93
N LEU A 282 6.72 14.19 -3.51
CA LEU A 282 5.76 13.68 -4.48
C LEU A 282 6.42 13.30 -5.82
N ILE A 283 7.42 14.06 -6.25
CA ILE A 283 8.25 13.73 -7.43
C ILE A 283 9.08 12.48 -7.17
N ALA A 284 9.68 12.35 -5.97
CA ALA A 284 10.46 11.17 -5.61
C ALA A 284 9.58 9.90 -5.58
N ASP A 285 8.38 10.01 -5.04
CA ASP A 285 7.41 8.95 -4.93
C ASP A 285 6.89 8.48 -6.31
N SER A 286 6.42 9.41 -7.14
CA SER A 286 5.97 9.06 -8.50
C SER A 286 7.09 8.50 -9.38
N ALA A 287 8.32 9.00 -9.25
CA ALA A 287 9.49 8.42 -9.93
C ALA A 287 9.78 6.99 -9.43
N ALA A 288 9.60 6.74 -8.12
CA ALA A 288 9.74 5.40 -7.55
C ALA A 288 8.65 4.45 -8.08
N ALA A 289 7.40 4.90 -8.20
CA ALA A 289 6.31 4.12 -8.76
C ALA A 289 6.55 3.76 -10.23
N MET A 290 7.03 4.72 -11.05
CA MET A 290 7.45 4.45 -12.43
C MET A 290 8.59 3.41 -12.46
N GLY A 291 9.63 3.60 -11.64
CA GLY A 291 10.75 2.66 -11.55
C GLY A 291 10.32 1.26 -11.11
N GLY A 292 9.40 1.16 -10.13
CA GLY A 292 8.86 -0.10 -9.65
C GLY A 292 8.13 -0.88 -10.75
N SER A 293 7.29 -0.22 -11.55
CA SER A 293 6.58 -0.87 -12.66
C SER A 293 7.52 -1.36 -13.77
N LEU A 294 8.61 -0.62 -14.05
CA LEU A 294 9.66 -1.07 -14.99
C LEU A 294 10.43 -2.29 -14.48
N LEU A 295 10.61 -2.41 -13.16
CA LEU A 295 11.25 -3.57 -12.53
C LEU A 295 10.31 -4.80 -12.45
N GLY A 296 9.01 -4.60 -12.61
CA GLY A 296 8.01 -5.66 -12.54
C GLY A 296 7.37 -5.81 -11.16
N THR A 297 7.17 -4.70 -10.45
CA THR A 297 6.32 -4.66 -9.24
C THR A 297 5.24 -3.60 -9.38
N SER A 298 4.21 -3.65 -8.54
CA SER A 298 3.14 -2.65 -8.57
C SER A 298 3.61 -1.30 -8.01
N THR A 299 2.69 -0.37 -7.82
CA THR A 299 2.98 1.00 -7.38
C THR A 299 3.84 1.03 -6.12
N THR A 300 5.00 1.69 -6.20
CA THR A 300 5.87 1.95 -5.05
C THR A 300 5.44 3.25 -4.39
N THR A 301 5.16 3.24 -3.09
CA THR A 301 4.59 4.37 -2.35
C THR A 301 5.22 4.53 -0.97
N SER A 302 4.95 5.66 -0.30
CA SER A 302 5.48 5.97 1.03
C SER A 302 4.87 5.07 2.11
N TYR A 303 5.69 4.59 3.06
CA TYR A 303 5.28 3.65 4.11
C TYR A 303 5.05 4.33 5.45
N ILE A 304 3.88 4.08 6.05
CA ILE A 304 3.49 4.61 7.36
C ILE A 304 4.39 4.07 8.48
N GLU A 305 4.99 2.90 8.31
CA GLU A 305 5.95 2.27 9.20
C GLU A 305 7.20 3.12 9.43
N SER A 306 7.49 4.07 8.52
CA SER A 306 8.51 5.09 8.71
C SER A 306 8.32 5.90 9.99
N ALA A 307 7.10 5.96 10.52
CA ALA A 307 6.81 6.57 11.81
C ALA A 307 7.57 5.91 12.98
N SER A 308 7.91 4.62 12.87
CA SER A 308 8.71 3.89 13.87
C SER A 308 10.16 4.38 13.92
N GLY A 309 10.77 4.60 12.74
CA GLY A 309 12.09 5.21 12.66
C GLY A 309 12.10 6.67 13.13
N VAL A 310 11.04 7.42 12.81
CA VAL A 310 10.85 8.78 13.32
C VAL A 310 10.75 8.77 14.85
N ALA A 311 10.03 7.82 15.45
CA ALA A 311 9.95 7.64 16.89
C ALA A 311 11.32 7.28 17.51
N ALA A 312 12.17 6.54 16.78
CA ALA A 312 13.55 6.24 17.15
C ALA A 312 14.54 7.43 16.95
N GLY A 313 14.06 8.56 16.47
CA GLY A 313 14.84 9.80 16.32
C GLY A 313 15.23 10.18 14.90
N GLY A 314 14.79 9.46 13.85
CA GLY A 314 15.01 9.80 12.45
C GLY A 314 14.35 11.14 12.08
N ARG A 315 15.11 12.01 11.41
CA ARG A 315 14.67 13.37 11.04
C ARG A 315 15.04 13.76 9.63
N THR A 316 15.92 12.99 8.97
CA THR A 316 16.50 13.35 7.68
C THR A 316 16.43 12.20 6.69
N GLY A 317 16.74 12.51 5.43
CA GLY A 317 16.82 11.51 4.37
C GLY A 317 17.90 10.43 4.58
N LEU A 318 18.83 10.64 5.52
CA LEU A 318 19.82 9.61 5.84
C LEU A 318 19.16 8.33 6.39
N THR A 319 18.09 8.47 7.17
CA THR A 319 17.24 7.34 7.59
C THR A 319 16.76 6.52 6.39
N ALA A 320 16.20 7.18 5.36
CA ALA A 320 15.71 6.51 4.15
C ALA A 320 16.83 5.86 3.32
N ILE A 321 18.03 6.48 3.27
CA ILE A 321 19.21 5.88 2.61
C ILE A 321 19.66 4.60 3.34
N VAL A 322 19.62 4.57 4.65
CA VAL A 322 19.94 3.35 5.43
C VAL A 322 18.93 2.25 5.09
N VAL A 323 17.65 2.57 5.03
CA VAL A 323 16.60 1.61 4.60
C VAL A 323 16.89 1.09 3.19
N ALA A 324 17.24 1.97 2.25
CA ALA A 324 17.60 1.57 0.89
C ALA A 324 18.77 0.57 0.88
N GLY A 325 19.82 0.83 1.65
CA GLY A 325 20.95 -0.09 1.80
C GLY A 325 20.57 -1.45 2.38
N LEU A 326 19.65 -1.48 3.35
CA LEU A 326 19.16 -2.72 3.95
C LEU A 326 18.28 -3.52 2.98
N PHE A 327 17.48 -2.87 2.12
CA PHE A 327 16.76 -3.58 1.05
C PHE A 327 17.70 -4.17 -0.01
N LEU A 328 18.82 -3.51 -0.33
CA LEU A 328 19.84 -4.10 -1.19
C LEU A 328 20.51 -5.32 -0.55
N LEU A 329 20.77 -5.28 0.77
CA LEU A 329 21.26 -6.45 1.50
C LEU A 329 20.23 -7.57 1.55
N ALA A 330 18.94 -7.24 1.59
CA ALA A 330 17.84 -8.20 1.61
C ALA A 330 17.76 -9.07 0.33
N LEU A 331 18.32 -8.62 -0.79
CA LEU A 331 18.39 -9.39 -2.04
C LEU A 331 18.95 -10.82 -1.86
N PHE A 332 19.84 -11.02 -0.91
CA PHE A 332 20.46 -12.32 -0.64
C PHE A 332 19.58 -13.28 0.17
N PHE A 333 18.44 -12.81 0.69
CA PHE A 333 17.51 -13.61 1.50
C PHE A 333 16.32 -14.17 0.70
N ALA A 334 16.46 -14.27 -0.62
CA ALA A 334 15.42 -14.82 -1.50
C ALA A 334 14.92 -16.23 -1.11
N PRO A 335 15.78 -17.20 -0.71
CA PRO A 335 15.30 -18.53 -0.31
C PRO A 335 14.41 -18.47 0.94
N LEU A 336 14.76 -17.61 1.90
CA LEU A 336 13.92 -17.39 3.08
C LEU A 336 12.54 -16.85 2.68
N ALA A 337 12.50 -15.87 1.77
CA ALA A 337 11.24 -15.32 1.26
C ALA A 337 10.40 -16.38 0.54
N GLY A 338 11.01 -17.23 -0.25
CA GLY A 338 10.35 -18.34 -0.93
C GLY A 338 9.85 -19.46 0.01
N THR A 339 10.37 -19.51 1.23
CA THR A 339 9.95 -20.50 2.25
C THR A 339 8.67 -20.06 2.98
N VAL A 340 8.35 -18.77 3.01
CA VAL A 340 7.20 -18.23 3.76
C VAL A 340 5.89 -18.61 3.07
N PRO A 341 4.99 -19.39 3.71
CA PRO A 341 3.70 -19.77 3.12
C PRO A 341 2.67 -18.63 3.23
N ALA A 342 1.65 -18.64 2.35
CA ALA A 342 0.61 -17.62 2.31
C ALA A 342 -0.13 -17.43 3.66
N PHE A 343 -0.43 -18.52 4.37
CA PHE A 343 -1.06 -18.44 5.69
C PHE A 343 -0.16 -17.80 6.78
N ALA A 344 1.14 -17.66 6.55
CA ALA A 344 2.03 -16.92 7.45
C ALA A 344 2.09 -15.43 7.12
N THR A 345 1.83 -15.02 5.87
CA THR A 345 1.75 -13.61 5.45
C THR A 345 0.35 -13.03 5.69
N ALA A 346 -0.70 -13.83 5.65
CA ALA A 346 -2.09 -13.40 5.84
C ALA A 346 -2.33 -12.63 7.16
N PRO A 347 -1.78 -13.03 8.32
CA PRO A 347 -1.87 -12.26 9.56
C PRO A 347 -1.32 -10.83 9.46
N ALA A 348 -0.26 -10.64 8.68
CA ALA A 348 0.32 -9.32 8.46
C ALA A 348 -0.64 -8.42 7.68
N LEU A 349 -1.24 -8.94 6.60
CA LEU A 349 -2.26 -8.22 5.83
C LEU A 349 -3.48 -7.85 6.69
N LEU A 350 -3.92 -8.78 7.51
CA LEU A 350 -5.04 -8.53 8.44
C LEU A 350 -4.69 -7.46 9.47
N PHE A 351 -3.47 -7.45 9.99
CA PHE A 351 -2.99 -6.41 10.90
C PHE A 351 -2.95 -5.02 10.22
N VAL A 352 -2.46 -4.95 8.99
CA VAL A 352 -2.47 -3.69 8.20
C VAL A 352 -3.90 -3.22 7.96
N ALA A 353 -4.83 -4.12 7.66
CA ALA A 353 -6.24 -3.80 7.52
C ALA A 353 -6.81 -3.13 8.79
N VAL A 354 -6.46 -3.63 9.98
CA VAL A 354 -6.83 -3.01 11.26
C VAL A 354 -6.30 -1.58 11.36
N LEU A 355 -5.04 -1.34 10.97
CA LEU A 355 -4.47 0.01 11.00
C LEU A 355 -5.19 0.96 10.02
N MET A 356 -5.52 0.49 8.82
CA MET A 356 -6.19 1.30 7.80
C MET A 356 -7.63 1.66 8.16
N THR A 357 -8.32 0.82 8.94
CA THR A 357 -9.70 1.11 9.41
C THR A 357 -9.75 2.13 10.55
N SER A 358 -8.63 2.46 11.19
CA SER A 358 -8.58 3.38 12.33
C SER A 358 -9.12 4.79 12.01
N GLY A 359 -9.02 5.23 10.75
CA GLY A 359 -9.55 6.53 10.30
C GLY A 359 -11.07 6.67 10.39
N LEU A 360 -11.82 5.55 10.53
CA LEU A 360 -13.27 5.59 10.76
C LEU A 360 -13.65 6.18 12.12
N ALA A 361 -12.71 6.25 13.08
CA ALA A 361 -12.95 6.88 14.37
C ALA A 361 -13.11 8.42 14.27
N GLU A 362 -12.64 9.04 13.18
CA GLU A 362 -12.73 10.48 12.95
C GLU A 362 -14.02 10.89 12.21
N ILE A 363 -14.88 9.93 11.86
CA ILE A 363 -16.13 10.17 11.13
C ILE A 363 -17.22 10.69 12.07
N ASP A 364 -17.94 11.72 11.63
CA ASP A 364 -19.17 12.16 12.26
C ASP A 364 -20.32 11.19 11.90
N TRP A 365 -20.59 10.26 12.79
CA TRP A 365 -21.62 9.24 12.60
C TRP A 365 -23.04 9.74 12.85
N ASP A 366 -23.19 10.91 13.48
CA ASP A 366 -24.48 11.54 13.73
C ASP A 366 -25.04 12.24 12.47
N ASP A 367 -24.14 12.65 11.54
CA ASP A 367 -24.56 13.17 10.24
C ASP A 367 -24.72 12.01 9.23
N ILE A 368 -25.97 11.58 9.01
CA ILE A 368 -26.30 10.51 8.07
C ILE A 368 -25.83 10.80 6.63
N THR A 369 -25.72 12.07 6.24
CA THR A 369 -25.23 12.45 4.91
C THR A 369 -23.72 12.31 4.77
N VAL A 370 -23.02 12.08 5.87
CA VAL A 370 -21.61 11.72 5.94
C VAL A 370 -21.47 10.21 6.16
N ALA A 371 -22.18 9.65 7.13
CA ALA A 371 -22.07 8.24 7.51
C ALA A 371 -22.46 7.27 6.37
N ALA A 372 -23.55 7.55 5.64
CA ALA A 372 -24.01 6.66 4.57
C ALA A 372 -23.00 6.53 3.42
N PRO A 373 -22.42 7.61 2.83
CA PRO A 373 -21.37 7.50 1.84
C PRO A 373 -20.13 6.76 2.34
N VAL A 374 -19.74 6.98 3.61
CA VAL A 374 -18.58 6.30 4.23
C VAL A 374 -18.81 4.79 4.28
N VAL A 375 -19.96 4.34 4.75
CA VAL A 375 -20.30 2.91 4.84
C VAL A 375 -20.35 2.28 3.46
N ILE A 376 -21.00 2.93 2.49
CA ILE A 376 -21.09 2.41 1.11
C ILE A 376 -19.70 2.31 0.48
N THR A 377 -18.83 3.33 0.63
CA THR A 377 -17.46 3.29 0.13
C THR A 377 -16.68 2.11 0.71
N ALA A 378 -16.72 1.97 2.05
CA ALA A 378 -15.94 0.98 2.77
C ALA A 378 -16.40 -0.46 2.48
N LEU A 379 -17.71 -0.70 2.38
CA LEU A 379 -18.27 -2.04 2.14
C LEU A 379 -18.23 -2.44 0.66
N ALA A 380 -18.40 -1.49 -0.27
CA ALA A 380 -18.43 -1.82 -1.69
C ALA A 380 -17.07 -2.38 -2.18
N MET A 381 -15.95 -1.95 -1.62
CA MET A 381 -14.62 -2.43 -2.04
C MET A 381 -14.45 -3.94 -1.86
N PRO A 382 -14.59 -4.51 -0.65
CA PRO A 382 -14.48 -5.96 -0.47
C PRO A 382 -15.60 -6.74 -1.16
N LEU A 383 -16.83 -6.23 -1.17
CA LEU A 383 -17.99 -6.96 -1.70
C LEU A 383 -18.03 -7.00 -3.23
N THR A 384 -17.43 -6.02 -3.91
CA THR A 384 -17.32 -6.01 -5.37
C THR A 384 -15.92 -6.42 -5.87
N PHE A 385 -15.02 -6.81 -4.97
CA PHE A 385 -13.61 -7.06 -5.28
C PHE A 385 -12.97 -5.95 -6.12
N SER A 386 -13.38 -4.68 -5.88
CA SER A 386 -12.91 -3.54 -6.66
C SER A 386 -12.83 -2.27 -5.84
N ILE A 387 -11.61 -1.76 -5.65
CA ILE A 387 -11.36 -0.47 -5.02
C ILE A 387 -12.00 0.65 -5.86
N ALA A 388 -11.92 0.55 -7.20
CA ALA A 388 -12.51 1.53 -8.12
C ALA A 388 -14.04 1.66 -7.96
N ASN A 389 -14.73 0.53 -7.79
CA ASN A 389 -16.18 0.54 -7.57
C ASN A 389 -16.54 1.16 -6.22
N GLY A 390 -15.76 0.87 -5.17
CA GLY A 390 -15.97 1.49 -3.86
C GLY A 390 -15.81 3.02 -3.89
N ILE A 391 -14.78 3.52 -4.58
CA ILE A 391 -14.57 4.96 -4.79
C ILE A 391 -15.75 5.56 -5.57
N ALA A 392 -16.16 4.90 -6.66
CA ALA A 392 -17.27 5.36 -7.49
C ALA A 392 -18.57 5.46 -6.69
N PHE A 393 -18.96 4.42 -5.99
CA PHE A 393 -20.17 4.41 -5.15
C PHE A 393 -20.08 5.44 -4.03
N GLY A 394 -18.92 5.63 -3.42
CA GLY A 394 -18.71 6.64 -2.40
C GLY A 394 -18.96 8.06 -2.92
N PHE A 395 -18.38 8.41 -4.06
CA PHE A 395 -18.51 9.73 -4.66
C PHE A 395 -19.95 9.99 -5.11
N ILE A 396 -20.57 9.00 -5.76
CA ILE A 396 -21.99 9.10 -6.19
C ILE A 396 -22.90 9.29 -4.97
N THR A 397 -22.73 8.46 -3.93
CA THR A 397 -23.56 8.52 -2.73
C THR A 397 -23.37 9.83 -1.98
N TRP A 398 -22.13 10.31 -1.83
CA TRP A 398 -21.86 11.61 -1.21
C TRP A 398 -22.57 12.75 -1.95
N THR A 399 -22.38 12.81 -3.27
CA THR A 399 -22.97 13.85 -4.11
C THR A 399 -24.49 13.80 -4.04
N ALA A 400 -25.09 12.62 -4.15
CA ALA A 400 -26.54 12.44 -4.06
C ALA A 400 -27.08 12.81 -2.68
N CYS A 401 -26.48 12.34 -1.59
CA CYS A 401 -26.93 12.66 -0.22
C CYS A 401 -26.86 14.15 0.06
N LYS A 402 -25.77 14.83 -0.30
CA LYS A 402 -25.64 16.29 -0.09
C LYS A 402 -26.59 17.09 -0.97
N ALA A 403 -26.79 16.71 -2.25
CA ALA A 403 -27.72 17.39 -3.15
C ALA A 403 -29.18 17.24 -2.69
N LEU A 404 -29.61 16.00 -2.40
CA LEU A 404 -30.99 15.73 -2.00
C LEU A 404 -31.36 16.30 -0.62
N SER A 405 -30.35 16.46 0.29
CA SER A 405 -30.56 17.14 1.57
C SER A 405 -30.46 18.69 1.50
N GLY A 406 -30.29 19.26 0.30
CA GLY A 406 -30.19 20.69 0.11
C GLY A 406 -28.85 21.32 0.54
N ARG A 407 -27.85 20.53 0.85
CA ARG A 407 -26.51 20.97 1.31
C ARG A 407 -25.58 21.29 0.14
N PHE A 408 -26.03 22.04 -0.85
CA PHE A 408 -25.25 22.35 -2.07
C PHE A 408 -23.94 23.07 -1.80
N ARG A 409 -23.81 23.78 -0.68
CA ARG A 409 -22.56 24.48 -0.30
C ARG A 409 -21.41 23.53 0.08
N GLU A 410 -21.74 22.29 0.43
CA GLU A 410 -20.76 21.25 0.78
C GLU A 410 -20.33 20.43 -0.45
N LEU A 411 -20.92 20.71 -1.62
CA LEU A 411 -20.56 20.06 -2.88
C LEU A 411 -19.39 20.79 -3.55
N ASN A 412 -18.30 20.07 -3.78
CA ASN A 412 -17.19 20.55 -4.58
C ASN A 412 -17.47 20.22 -6.06
N PRO A 413 -17.33 21.19 -7.00
CA PRO A 413 -17.54 20.94 -8.42
C PRO A 413 -16.74 19.75 -8.99
N ALA A 414 -15.49 19.58 -8.56
CA ALA A 414 -14.67 18.46 -8.99
C ALA A 414 -15.28 17.10 -8.58
N LEU A 415 -15.80 17.00 -7.35
CA LEU A 415 -16.46 15.78 -6.87
C LEU A 415 -17.75 15.49 -7.64
N VAL A 416 -18.52 16.50 -7.96
CA VAL A 416 -19.75 16.36 -8.77
C VAL A 416 -19.41 15.86 -10.17
N ILE A 417 -18.40 16.46 -10.83
CA ILE A 417 -17.94 16.02 -12.16
C ILE A 417 -17.50 14.55 -12.11
N LEU A 418 -16.68 14.17 -11.12
CA LEU A 418 -16.22 12.79 -10.96
C LEU A 418 -17.39 11.84 -10.71
N SER A 419 -18.38 12.23 -9.89
CA SER A 419 -19.57 11.42 -9.65
C SER A 419 -20.39 11.19 -10.94
N VAL A 420 -20.55 12.21 -11.76
CA VAL A 420 -21.24 12.09 -13.06
C VAL A 420 -20.46 11.16 -14.00
N LEU A 421 -19.12 11.29 -14.07
CA LEU A 421 -18.29 10.41 -14.87
C LEU A 421 -18.38 8.95 -14.39
N PHE A 422 -18.43 8.70 -13.08
CA PHE A 422 -18.62 7.35 -12.54
C PHE A 422 -20.03 6.80 -12.84
N VAL A 423 -21.08 7.62 -12.79
CA VAL A 423 -22.43 7.17 -13.20
C VAL A 423 -22.44 6.77 -14.68
N ILE A 424 -21.82 7.58 -15.55
CA ILE A 424 -21.69 7.24 -16.98
C ILE A 424 -20.91 5.92 -17.14
N LYS A 425 -19.79 5.78 -16.45
CA LYS A 425 -18.99 4.55 -16.49
C LYS A 425 -19.82 3.32 -16.10
N LEU A 426 -20.50 3.38 -14.94
CA LEU A 426 -21.28 2.26 -14.42
C LEU A 426 -22.52 1.95 -15.29
N GLY A 427 -23.07 2.96 -15.97
CA GLY A 427 -24.25 2.80 -16.82
C GLY A 427 -23.96 2.32 -18.24
N TRP A 428 -22.79 2.67 -18.81
CA TRP A 428 -22.49 2.40 -20.24
C TRP A 428 -21.29 1.50 -20.50
N PHE A 429 -20.36 1.39 -19.54
CA PHE A 429 -19.09 0.67 -19.73
C PHE A 429 -18.93 -0.54 -18.81
N ASN A 430 -19.92 -0.89 -18.00
CA ASN A 430 -19.98 -2.12 -17.21
C ASN A 430 -20.79 -3.19 -17.95
N ALA A 431 -20.36 -3.54 -19.17
CA ALA A 431 -20.85 -4.72 -19.85
C ALA A 431 -19.77 -5.79 -19.88
#